data_85a60b82d1085c7fbfc802f3d2200064
#
_entry.id   85a60b82d1085c7fbfc802f3d2200064
#
_cell.length_a   1.000
_cell.length_b   1.000
_cell.length_c   1.000
_cell.angle_alpha   90.00
_cell.angle_beta   90.00
_cell.angle_gamma   90.00
#
_symmetry.space_group_name_H-M   'P 1'
#
loop_
_entity.id
_entity.type
_entity.pdbx_description
1 polymer ?
#
loop_
_entity_poly.entity_id
_entity_poly.type
_entity_poly.pdbx_seq_one_letter_code
_entity_poly.pdbx_strand_id
1 'polypeptide(L)'
;MRKSYKFIISVVQTKMKILWNLKLINNERLLQIDNCVIAANHISLFDPPFIGSVFPKEIHYLAKAELFKNKILGKIISFVNAIPIRRGTIDRNALNAVEEVLNKGDSILLFPEGTRKSNKVKAGIGKITSETGKNILPIYIQNSDHLWQCFFRKKKLMIVIGEIIDITEFQSIEDRKDKYRKIAEHTLKKIYELKNECENS
;
A
#
# COMPACT_ATOMS: atom_id res chain seq x y z
N MET A 1 -7.37 -16.78 -4.20
CA MET A 1 -7.54 -15.62 -5.12
C MET A 1 -8.60 -15.92 -6.18
N ARG A 2 -9.60 -15.03 -6.37
CA ARG A 2 -10.66 -15.14 -7.36
C ARG A 2 -10.07 -15.16 -8.78
N LYS A 3 -10.56 -16.04 -9.67
CA LYS A 3 -10.06 -16.14 -11.06
C LYS A 3 -10.13 -14.81 -11.82
N SER A 4 -11.22 -14.06 -11.64
CA SER A 4 -11.42 -12.74 -12.27
C SER A 4 -10.46 -11.67 -11.74
N TYR A 5 -10.16 -11.68 -10.44
CA TYR A 5 -9.16 -10.79 -9.84
C TYR A 5 -7.76 -11.11 -10.39
N LYS A 6 -7.40 -12.42 -10.42
CA LYS A 6 -6.12 -12.88 -11.00
C LYS A 6 -5.94 -12.42 -12.45
N PHE A 7 -6.99 -12.52 -13.25
CA PHE A 7 -6.97 -12.09 -14.64
C PHE A 7 -6.69 -10.59 -14.77
N ILE A 8 -7.44 -9.75 -14.02
CA ILE A 8 -7.24 -8.29 -14.06
C ILE A 8 -5.84 -7.90 -13.63
N ILE A 9 -5.35 -8.46 -12.52
CA ILE A 9 -4.00 -8.20 -12.02
C ILE A 9 -2.94 -8.62 -13.04
N SER A 10 -3.09 -9.79 -13.66
CA SER A 10 -2.18 -10.25 -14.71
C SER A 10 -2.13 -9.29 -15.89
N VAL A 11 -3.29 -8.77 -16.32
CA VAL A 11 -3.36 -7.76 -17.40
C VAL A 11 -2.67 -6.46 -16.97
N VAL A 12 -2.91 -5.98 -15.75
CA VAL A 12 -2.26 -4.77 -15.22
C VAL A 12 -0.75 -4.96 -15.17
N GLN A 13 -0.28 -6.06 -14.57
CA GLN A 13 1.15 -6.36 -14.46
C GLN A 13 1.84 -6.49 -15.83
N THR A 14 1.18 -7.15 -16.78
CA THR A 14 1.70 -7.28 -18.15
C THR A 14 1.83 -5.92 -18.82
N LYS A 15 0.81 -5.06 -18.69
CA LYS A 15 0.88 -3.68 -19.21
C LYS A 15 1.98 -2.88 -18.53
N MET A 16 2.18 -3.02 -17.22
CA MET A 16 3.26 -2.33 -16.51
C MET A 16 4.64 -2.73 -17.05
N LYS A 17 4.86 -4.02 -17.29
CA LYS A 17 6.12 -4.53 -17.85
C LYS A 17 6.36 -4.04 -19.27
N ILE A 18 5.35 -4.15 -20.15
CA ILE A 18 5.47 -3.85 -21.57
C ILE A 18 5.45 -2.34 -21.84
N LEU A 19 4.46 -1.61 -21.29
CA LEU A 19 4.24 -0.21 -21.64
C LEU A 19 5.08 0.74 -20.79
N TRP A 20 5.29 0.43 -19.50
CA TRP A 20 5.90 1.38 -18.56
C TRP A 20 7.24 0.93 -18.00
N ASN A 21 7.83 -0.12 -18.61
CA ASN A 21 9.16 -0.59 -18.25
C ASN A 21 9.29 -0.87 -16.75
N LEU A 22 8.35 -1.63 -16.20
CA LEU A 22 8.33 -1.95 -14.78
C LEU A 22 9.61 -2.67 -14.36
N LYS A 23 10.26 -2.15 -13.33
CA LYS A 23 11.33 -2.81 -12.59
C LYS A 23 10.84 -3.11 -11.17
N LEU A 24 10.94 -4.38 -10.77
CA LEU A 24 10.71 -4.83 -9.40
C LEU A 24 12.05 -5.08 -8.72
N ILE A 25 12.21 -4.61 -7.50
CA ILE A 25 13.41 -4.78 -6.69
C ILE A 25 12.99 -5.52 -5.41
N ASN A 26 13.75 -6.56 -5.04
CA ASN A 26 13.52 -7.42 -3.88
C ASN A 26 12.14 -8.11 -3.90
N ASN A 27 11.65 -8.47 -5.08
CA ASN A 27 10.34 -9.11 -5.23
C ASN A 27 10.26 -10.50 -4.59
N GLU A 28 11.37 -11.17 -4.35
CA GLU A 28 11.45 -12.43 -3.62
C GLU A 28 10.92 -12.31 -2.18
N ARG A 29 11.01 -11.12 -1.57
CA ARG A 29 10.46 -10.85 -0.24
C ARG A 29 8.94 -11.06 -0.17
N LEU A 30 8.23 -10.87 -1.29
CA LEU A 30 6.77 -11.09 -1.36
C LEU A 30 6.35 -12.54 -1.14
N LEU A 31 7.24 -13.50 -1.40
CA LEU A 31 6.95 -14.94 -1.23
C LEU A 31 6.94 -15.37 0.24
N GLN A 32 7.58 -14.59 1.11
CA GLN A 32 7.74 -14.88 2.53
C GLN A 32 6.68 -14.21 3.40
N ILE A 33 5.78 -13.43 2.78
CA ILE A 33 4.81 -12.61 3.49
C ILE A 33 3.47 -13.29 3.52
N ASP A 34 2.97 -13.52 4.73
CA ASP A 34 1.59 -13.96 4.91
C ASP A 34 0.66 -12.75 4.92
N ASN A 35 0.17 -12.38 6.08
CA ASN A 35 -0.74 -11.27 6.20
C ASN A 35 -0.09 -10.11 6.97
N CYS A 36 -0.13 -8.93 6.37
CA CYS A 36 0.52 -7.75 6.92
C CYS A 36 -0.21 -6.46 6.51
N VAL A 37 0.16 -5.37 7.12
CA VAL A 37 -0.16 -4.03 6.65
C VAL A 37 0.91 -3.60 5.65
N ILE A 38 0.54 -3.46 4.39
CA ILE A 38 1.42 -2.95 3.33
C ILE A 38 1.39 -1.42 3.42
N ALA A 39 2.55 -0.81 3.50
CA ALA A 39 2.70 0.65 3.61
C ALA A 39 3.48 1.19 2.43
N ALA A 40 2.92 2.15 1.68
CA ALA A 40 3.61 2.72 0.52
C ALA A 40 3.51 4.24 0.47
N ASN A 41 4.46 4.89 -0.21
CA ASN A 41 4.31 6.29 -0.61
C ASN A 41 3.20 6.45 -1.65
N HIS A 42 2.60 7.65 -1.75
CA HIS A 42 1.44 7.88 -2.62
C HIS A 42 1.65 9.09 -3.53
N ILE A 43 1.93 8.85 -4.81
CA ILE A 43 2.21 9.87 -5.81
C ILE A 43 1.18 9.90 -6.96
N SER A 44 0.49 8.78 -7.22
CA SER A 44 -0.44 8.63 -8.34
C SER A 44 -1.74 7.92 -7.95
N LEU A 45 -2.81 8.11 -8.74
CA LEU A 45 -4.04 7.31 -8.67
C LEU A 45 -3.80 5.84 -9.04
N PHE A 46 -2.72 5.57 -9.77
CA PHE A 46 -2.38 4.22 -10.22
C PHE A 46 -1.56 3.42 -9.19
N ASP A 47 -1.11 4.04 -8.09
CA ASP A 47 -0.31 3.33 -7.08
C ASP A 47 -1.04 2.09 -6.51
N PRO A 48 -2.33 2.16 -6.08
CA PRO A 48 -3.01 1.00 -5.54
C PRO A 48 -3.07 -0.19 -6.52
N PRO A 49 -3.57 -0.04 -7.77
CA PRO A 49 -3.59 -1.15 -8.71
C PRO A 49 -2.18 -1.61 -9.12
N PHE A 50 -1.19 -0.72 -9.18
CA PHE A 50 0.17 -1.11 -9.53
C PHE A 50 0.81 -1.94 -8.42
N ILE A 51 0.76 -1.47 -7.18
CA ILE A 51 1.28 -2.22 -6.03
C ILE A 51 0.51 -3.54 -5.89
N GLY A 52 -0.83 -3.53 -5.96
CA GLY A 52 -1.63 -4.75 -5.85
C GLY A 52 -1.33 -5.79 -6.93
N SER A 53 -0.95 -5.35 -8.13
CA SER A 53 -0.69 -6.27 -9.24
C SER A 53 0.60 -7.09 -9.07
N VAL A 54 1.52 -6.67 -8.21
CA VAL A 54 2.76 -7.42 -7.96
C VAL A 54 2.63 -8.43 -6.83
N PHE A 55 1.54 -8.38 -6.05
CA PHE A 55 1.31 -9.32 -4.96
C PHE A 55 0.80 -10.68 -5.44
N PRO A 56 1.26 -11.78 -4.82
CA PRO A 56 0.81 -13.14 -5.18
C PRO A 56 -0.59 -13.47 -4.67
N LYS A 57 -1.09 -12.74 -3.67
CA LYS A 57 -2.42 -12.89 -3.06
C LYS A 57 -3.27 -11.63 -3.31
N GLU A 58 -4.61 -11.75 -3.13
CA GLU A 58 -5.47 -10.57 -3.13
C GLU A 58 -5.12 -9.67 -1.95
N ILE A 59 -5.09 -8.36 -2.20
CA ILE A 59 -4.93 -7.37 -1.15
C ILE A 59 -6.11 -6.42 -1.14
N HIS A 60 -6.35 -5.80 0.01
CA HIS A 60 -7.39 -4.81 0.21
C HIS A 60 -6.81 -3.39 0.20
N TYR A 61 -7.65 -2.38 -0.01
CA TYR A 61 -7.24 -0.98 -0.12
C TYR A 61 -8.19 -0.08 0.65
N LEU A 62 -7.71 1.02 1.20
CA LEU A 62 -8.59 2.10 1.63
C LEU A 62 -8.80 3.11 0.50
N ALA A 63 -10.04 3.33 0.11
CA ALA A 63 -10.40 4.30 -0.92
C ALA A 63 -11.38 5.34 -0.36
N LYS A 64 -11.27 6.58 -0.83
CA LYS A 64 -12.12 7.69 -0.41
C LYS A 64 -13.60 7.37 -0.65
N ALA A 65 -14.46 7.50 0.37
CA ALA A 65 -15.88 7.10 0.31
C ALA A 65 -16.64 7.77 -0.86
N GLU A 66 -16.25 8.99 -1.24
CA GLU A 66 -16.87 9.70 -2.35
C GLU A 66 -16.66 9.04 -3.71
N LEU A 67 -15.60 8.23 -3.88
CA LEU A 67 -15.35 7.49 -5.13
C LEU A 67 -16.42 6.42 -5.37
N PHE A 68 -17.05 5.91 -4.32
CA PHE A 68 -18.10 4.90 -4.41
C PHE A 68 -19.47 5.49 -4.84
N LYS A 69 -19.63 6.83 -4.80
CA LYS A 69 -20.86 7.51 -5.29
C LYS A 69 -21.02 7.38 -6.79
N ASN A 70 -19.92 7.31 -7.54
CA ASN A 70 -19.96 7.00 -8.96
C ASN A 70 -20.22 5.50 -9.15
N LYS A 71 -21.35 5.13 -9.74
CA LYS A 71 -21.80 3.73 -9.88
C LYS A 71 -20.79 2.84 -10.64
N ILE A 72 -20.16 3.37 -11.69
CA ILE A 72 -19.19 2.60 -12.49
C ILE A 72 -17.86 2.46 -11.73
N LEU A 73 -17.30 3.59 -11.29
CA LEU A 73 -16.04 3.59 -10.54
C LEU A 73 -16.18 2.82 -9.24
N GLY A 74 -17.29 3.00 -8.50
CA GLY A 74 -17.56 2.27 -7.27
C GLY A 74 -17.57 0.75 -7.48
N LYS A 75 -18.19 0.25 -8.55
CA LYS A 75 -18.12 -1.19 -8.88
C LYS A 75 -16.71 -1.66 -9.17
N ILE A 76 -15.92 -0.89 -9.91
CA ILE A 76 -14.53 -1.25 -10.27
C ILE A 76 -13.68 -1.32 -9.01
N ILE A 77 -13.70 -0.29 -8.15
CA ILE A 77 -12.87 -0.27 -6.95
C ILE A 77 -13.33 -1.28 -5.90
N SER A 78 -14.64 -1.54 -5.77
CA SER A 78 -15.15 -2.63 -4.93
C SER A 78 -14.70 -4.00 -5.43
N PHE A 79 -14.66 -4.21 -6.74
CA PHE A 79 -14.19 -5.46 -7.32
C PHE A 79 -12.73 -5.76 -6.95
N VAL A 80 -11.89 -4.73 -6.82
CA VAL A 80 -10.49 -4.86 -6.38
C VAL A 80 -10.32 -4.72 -4.87
N ASN A 81 -11.34 -5.02 -4.07
CA ASN A 81 -11.33 -5.06 -2.61
C ASN A 81 -11.09 -3.69 -1.94
N ALA A 82 -11.55 -2.59 -2.55
CA ALA A 82 -11.46 -1.30 -1.91
C ALA A 82 -12.51 -1.16 -0.79
N ILE A 83 -12.06 -0.68 0.38
CA ILE A 83 -12.88 -0.37 1.55
C ILE A 83 -13.09 1.14 1.59
N PRO A 84 -14.34 1.63 1.70
CA PRO A 84 -14.59 3.06 1.77
C PRO A 84 -14.12 3.64 3.11
N ILE A 85 -13.43 4.78 3.06
CA ILE A 85 -13.01 5.53 4.25
C ILE A 85 -13.40 7.02 4.13
N ARG A 86 -13.97 7.59 5.17
CA ARG A 86 -14.20 9.02 5.33
C ARG A 86 -12.94 9.67 5.87
N ARG A 87 -12.31 10.54 5.09
CA ARG A 87 -11.10 11.26 5.50
C ARG A 87 -11.44 12.47 6.36
N GLY A 88 -10.54 12.82 7.28
CA GLY A 88 -10.69 14.00 8.16
C GLY A 88 -11.37 13.72 9.50
N THR A 89 -11.97 12.55 9.66
CA THR A 89 -12.58 12.08 10.92
C THR A 89 -12.10 10.67 11.25
N ILE A 90 -12.32 10.24 12.50
CA ILE A 90 -12.09 8.85 12.87
C ILE A 90 -13.26 8.01 12.32
N ASP A 91 -13.01 7.30 11.23
CA ASP A 91 -14.00 6.40 10.64
C ASP A 91 -13.88 5.01 11.27
N ARG A 92 -14.67 4.78 12.32
CA ARG A 92 -14.68 3.50 13.06
C ARG A 92 -15.09 2.32 12.18
N ASN A 93 -16.03 2.54 11.24
CA ASN A 93 -16.47 1.46 10.34
C ASN A 93 -15.34 1.02 9.42
N ALA A 94 -14.57 1.98 8.89
CA ALA A 94 -13.40 1.65 8.08
C ALA A 94 -12.31 0.94 8.90
N LEU A 95 -12.08 1.33 10.17
CA LEU A 95 -11.12 0.65 11.04
C LEU A 95 -11.56 -0.78 11.34
N ASN A 96 -12.82 -1.01 11.70
CA ASN A 96 -13.35 -2.36 11.96
C ASN A 96 -13.23 -3.24 10.70
N ALA A 97 -13.54 -2.69 9.51
CA ALA A 97 -13.39 -3.44 8.26
C ALA A 97 -11.93 -3.82 7.96
N VAL A 98 -10.97 -2.94 8.30
CA VAL A 98 -9.53 -3.24 8.19
C VAL A 98 -9.13 -4.36 9.16
N GLU A 99 -9.60 -4.30 10.41
CA GLU A 99 -9.34 -5.34 11.40
C GLU A 99 -9.90 -6.70 10.96
N GLU A 100 -11.13 -6.72 10.42
CA GLU A 100 -11.73 -7.94 9.87
C GLU A 100 -10.89 -8.54 8.74
N VAL A 101 -10.40 -7.71 7.81
CA VAL A 101 -9.53 -8.16 6.72
C VAL A 101 -8.26 -8.80 7.26
N LEU A 102 -7.59 -8.12 8.18
CA LEU A 102 -6.34 -8.61 8.77
C LEU A 102 -6.56 -9.89 9.60
N ASN A 103 -7.69 -10.00 10.33
CA ASN A 103 -8.04 -11.19 11.10
C ASN A 103 -8.42 -12.39 10.23
N LYS A 104 -8.93 -12.16 9.01
CA LYS A 104 -9.21 -13.22 8.02
C LYS A 104 -7.93 -13.75 7.32
N GLY A 105 -6.77 -13.15 7.59
CA GLY A 105 -5.50 -13.56 6.99
C GLY A 105 -5.18 -12.84 5.69
N ASP A 106 -5.95 -11.81 5.32
CA ASP A 106 -5.68 -10.99 4.15
C ASP A 106 -4.80 -9.77 4.49
N SER A 107 -4.13 -9.20 3.51
CA SER A 107 -3.31 -7.99 3.66
C SER A 107 -4.04 -6.75 3.20
N ILE A 108 -3.67 -5.60 3.76
CA ILE A 108 -4.22 -4.31 3.36
C ILE A 108 -3.14 -3.32 3.00
N LEU A 109 -3.34 -2.58 1.88
CA LEU A 109 -2.46 -1.48 1.49
C LEU A 109 -2.97 -0.16 2.06
N LEU A 110 -2.08 0.51 2.77
CA LEU A 110 -2.28 1.83 3.34
C LEU A 110 -1.20 2.80 2.83
N PHE A 111 -1.58 4.07 2.75
CA PHE A 111 -0.66 5.16 2.45
C PHE A 111 -0.51 6.02 3.71
N PRO A 112 0.62 5.94 4.43
CA PRO A 112 0.82 6.64 5.71
C PRO A 112 0.65 8.16 5.61
N GLU A 113 0.91 8.74 4.44
CA GLU A 113 0.72 10.16 4.15
C GLU A 113 -0.76 10.57 4.11
N GLY A 114 -1.67 9.62 3.89
CA GLY A 114 -3.11 9.81 3.80
C GLY A 114 -3.61 10.56 2.57
N THR A 115 -2.72 11.29 1.87
CA THR A 115 -3.01 12.02 0.62
C THR A 115 -1.79 11.99 -0.28
N ARG A 116 -2.00 12.07 -1.60
CA ARG A 116 -0.90 12.08 -2.57
C ARG A 116 0.02 13.29 -2.39
N LYS A 117 1.32 13.07 -2.58
CA LYS A 117 2.37 14.11 -2.53
C LYS A 117 2.37 14.89 -1.20
N SER A 118 2.08 14.21 -0.10
CA SER A 118 2.14 14.78 1.25
C SER A 118 3.38 14.26 1.96
N ASN A 119 4.08 15.13 2.65
CA ASN A 119 5.22 14.75 3.51
C ASN A 119 4.81 14.58 4.98
N LYS A 120 3.50 14.65 5.27
CA LYS A 120 2.98 14.51 6.64
C LYS A 120 2.53 13.09 6.88
N VAL A 121 3.07 12.45 7.90
CA VAL A 121 2.62 11.12 8.33
C VAL A 121 1.37 11.24 9.19
N LYS A 122 0.45 10.29 9.03
CA LYS A 122 -0.75 10.14 9.86
C LYS A 122 -0.61 8.93 10.76
N ALA A 123 -0.96 9.06 12.02
CA ALA A 123 -0.86 8.01 13.03
C ALA A 123 -1.79 6.79 12.77
N GLY A 124 -2.64 6.84 11.72
CA GLY A 124 -3.61 5.78 11.42
C GLY A 124 -2.98 4.41 11.20
N ILE A 125 -1.85 4.35 10.51
CA ILE A 125 -1.13 3.09 10.30
C ILE A 125 -0.60 2.54 11.64
N GLY A 126 -0.03 3.39 12.48
CA GLY A 126 0.46 3.00 13.80
C GLY A 126 -0.66 2.49 14.70
N LYS A 127 -1.85 3.11 14.64
CA LYS A 127 -3.03 2.63 15.36
C LYS A 127 -3.41 1.23 14.88
N ILE A 128 -3.64 1.05 13.59
CA ILE A 128 -4.06 -0.23 13.01
C ILE A 128 -3.09 -1.35 13.39
N THR A 129 -1.80 -1.15 13.15
CA THR A 129 -0.78 -2.18 13.39
C THR A 129 -0.58 -2.48 14.88
N SER A 130 -0.64 -1.46 15.73
CA SER A 130 -0.55 -1.65 17.19
C SER A 130 -1.77 -2.39 17.76
N GLU A 131 -2.99 -2.15 17.25
CA GLU A 131 -4.21 -2.80 17.73
C GLU A 131 -4.39 -4.21 17.16
N THR A 132 -3.91 -4.47 15.93
CA THR A 132 -4.03 -5.79 15.29
C THR A 132 -2.81 -6.69 15.50
N GLY A 133 -1.70 -6.16 16.02
CA GLY A 133 -0.44 -6.90 16.14
C GLY A 133 0.19 -7.30 14.80
N LYS A 134 -0.22 -6.68 13.68
CA LYS A 134 0.26 -7.05 12.35
C LYS A 134 1.50 -6.24 11.98
N ASN A 135 2.49 -6.95 11.44
CA ASN A 135 3.72 -6.38 10.92
C ASN A 135 3.47 -5.51 9.69
N ILE A 136 4.43 -4.66 9.36
CA ILE A 136 4.33 -3.71 8.26
C ILE A 136 5.34 -4.07 7.17
N LEU A 137 4.86 -4.13 5.92
CA LEU A 137 5.71 -4.24 4.75
C LEU A 137 5.84 -2.87 4.08
N PRO A 138 7.01 -2.21 4.18
CA PRO A 138 7.23 -0.94 3.49
C PRO A 138 7.50 -1.18 2.00
N ILE A 139 6.90 -0.35 1.16
CA ILE A 139 7.08 -0.37 -0.30
C ILE A 139 7.33 1.06 -0.79
N TYR A 140 8.26 1.20 -1.71
CA TYR A 140 8.46 2.45 -2.42
C TYR A 140 8.06 2.31 -3.90
N ILE A 141 7.23 3.23 -4.39
CA ILE A 141 6.88 3.32 -5.81
C ILE A 141 7.40 4.62 -6.40
N GLN A 142 8.02 4.52 -7.58
CA GLN A 142 8.61 5.66 -8.30
C GLN A 142 8.07 5.74 -9.72
N ASN A 143 7.88 6.98 -10.20
CA ASN A 143 7.48 7.33 -11.56
C ASN A 143 6.06 6.86 -11.98
N SER A 144 5.20 6.44 -11.05
CA SER A 144 3.80 6.12 -11.35
C SER A 144 2.97 7.35 -11.77
N ASP A 145 3.46 8.55 -11.49
CA ASP A 145 2.90 9.83 -11.96
C ASP A 145 3.53 10.33 -13.27
N HIS A 146 4.52 9.60 -13.81
CA HIS A 146 5.25 9.93 -15.04
C HIS A 146 5.09 8.86 -16.13
N LEU A 147 3.91 8.25 -16.27
CA LEU A 147 3.68 7.10 -17.14
C LEU A 147 4.01 7.34 -18.62
N TRP A 148 3.81 8.56 -19.15
CA TRP A 148 4.23 8.91 -20.50
C TRP A 148 5.74 8.86 -20.67
N GLN A 149 6.52 9.31 -19.68
CA GLN A 149 7.98 9.22 -19.73
C GLN A 149 8.45 7.78 -19.60
N CYS A 150 7.74 6.95 -18.85
CA CYS A 150 8.00 5.51 -18.77
C CYS A 150 7.69 4.81 -20.11
N PHE A 151 6.59 5.17 -20.76
CA PHE A 151 6.22 4.64 -22.06
C PHE A 151 7.28 4.91 -23.14
N PHE A 152 7.79 6.13 -23.19
CA PHE A 152 8.90 6.51 -24.10
C PHE A 152 10.29 6.09 -23.59
N ARG A 153 10.38 5.23 -22.58
CA ARG A 153 11.65 4.71 -22.02
C ARG A 153 12.59 5.77 -21.43
N LYS A 154 12.11 7.00 -21.22
CA LYS A 154 12.87 8.07 -20.55
C LYS A 154 12.99 7.87 -19.05
N LYS A 155 12.03 7.14 -18.44
CA LYS A 155 12.01 6.71 -17.05
C LYS A 155 11.59 5.25 -16.96
N LYS A 156 11.80 4.63 -15.78
CA LYS A 156 11.30 3.30 -15.44
C LYS A 156 10.24 3.45 -14.35
N LEU A 157 9.12 2.73 -14.46
CA LEU A 157 8.22 2.52 -13.32
C LEU A 157 8.92 1.55 -12.37
N MET A 158 9.13 1.94 -11.12
CA MET A 158 9.86 1.11 -10.17
C MET A 158 9.03 0.84 -8.93
N ILE A 159 9.09 -0.39 -8.43
CA ILE A 159 8.51 -0.81 -7.16
C ILE A 159 9.59 -1.56 -6.38
N VAL A 160 9.90 -1.05 -5.19
CA VAL A 160 10.90 -1.63 -4.29
C VAL A 160 10.19 -2.20 -3.08
N ILE A 161 10.44 -3.46 -2.78
CA ILE A 161 9.90 -4.16 -1.62
C ILE A 161 10.92 -4.10 -0.48
N GLY A 162 10.52 -3.51 0.65
CA GLY A 162 11.37 -3.40 1.83
C GLY A 162 11.36 -4.65 2.70
N GLU A 163 12.08 -4.57 3.81
CA GLU A 163 12.06 -5.58 4.87
C GLU A 163 10.85 -5.36 5.78
N ILE A 164 10.34 -6.46 6.33
CA ILE A 164 9.24 -6.42 7.29
C ILE A 164 9.67 -5.63 8.51
N ILE A 165 8.85 -4.68 8.93
CA ILE A 165 8.97 -3.99 10.20
C ILE A 165 8.18 -4.81 11.23
N ASP A 166 8.88 -5.35 12.22
CA ASP A 166 8.26 -6.09 13.30
C ASP A 166 7.61 -5.12 14.30
N ILE A 167 6.31 -5.23 14.45
CA ILE A 167 5.55 -4.36 15.35
C ILE A 167 5.91 -4.58 16.83
N THR A 168 6.52 -5.72 17.16
CA THR A 168 6.96 -6.02 18.53
C THR A 168 8.05 -5.08 19.02
N GLU A 169 8.84 -4.48 18.12
CA GLU A 169 9.87 -3.49 18.44
C GLU A 169 9.30 -2.25 19.18
N PHE A 170 8.00 -2.00 19.06
CA PHE A 170 7.33 -0.84 19.66
C PHE A 170 6.56 -1.18 20.94
N GLN A 171 6.63 -2.42 21.43
CA GLN A 171 5.83 -2.86 22.59
C GLN A 171 6.19 -2.14 23.90
N SER A 172 7.45 -1.75 24.06
CA SER A 172 7.95 -1.03 25.24
C SER A 172 7.39 0.39 25.40
N ILE A 173 6.73 0.93 24.37
CA ILE A 173 6.18 2.29 24.42
C ILE A 173 4.79 2.22 25.08
N GLU A 174 4.68 2.74 26.30
CA GLU A 174 3.45 2.69 27.10
C GLU A 174 2.37 3.65 26.59
N ASP A 175 2.75 4.90 26.27
CA ASP A 175 1.78 5.87 25.75
C ASP A 175 1.29 5.47 24.36
N ARG A 176 -0.01 5.21 24.24
CA ARG A 176 -0.63 4.73 23.00
C ARG A 176 -0.50 5.72 21.83
N LYS A 177 -0.63 7.02 22.12
CA LYS A 177 -0.55 8.05 21.06
C LYS A 177 0.88 8.20 20.57
N ASP A 178 1.83 8.17 21.49
CA ASP A 178 3.26 8.21 21.14
C ASP A 178 3.68 6.96 20.35
N LYS A 179 3.22 5.77 20.78
CA LYS A 179 3.42 4.51 20.06
C LYS A 179 2.91 4.60 18.62
N TYR A 180 1.66 5.04 18.40
CA TYR A 180 1.09 5.16 17.06
C TYR A 180 1.87 6.14 16.18
N ARG A 181 2.31 7.24 16.76
CA ARG A 181 3.12 8.23 16.07
C ARG A 181 4.48 7.67 15.67
N LYS A 182 5.20 7.05 16.60
CA LYS A 182 6.53 6.48 16.35
C LYS A 182 6.50 5.37 15.30
N ILE A 183 5.52 4.47 15.34
CA ILE A 183 5.32 3.44 14.31
C ILE A 183 5.13 4.11 12.95
N ALA A 184 4.27 5.12 12.86
CA ALA A 184 3.97 5.79 11.60
C ALA A 184 5.20 6.54 11.05
N GLU A 185 5.94 7.25 11.90
CA GLU A 185 7.17 7.96 11.53
C GLU A 185 8.26 6.98 11.07
N HIS A 186 8.46 5.89 11.81
CA HIS A 186 9.41 4.83 11.45
C HIS A 186 9.05 4.19 10.10
N THR A 187 7.78 3.87 9.91
CA THR A 187 7.27 3.31 8.65
C THR A 187 7.54 4.24 7.47
N LEU A 188 7.24 5.54 7.62
CA LEU A 188 7.48 6.51 6.55
C LEU A 188 8.97 6.64 6.23
N LYS A 189 9.82 6.68 7.27
CA LYS A 189 11.28 6.70 7.11
C LYS A 189 11.74 5.47 6.31
N LYS A 190 11.29 4.27 6.68
CA LYS A 190 11.64 3.02 5.98
C LYS A 190 11.19 3.02 4.51
N ILE A 191 9.99 3.54 4.21
CA ILE A 191 9.53 3.69 2.83
C ILE A 191 10.49 4.58 2.02
N TYR A 192 10.91 5.72 2.57
CA TYR A 192 11.78 6.64 1.84
C TYR A 192 13.25 6.21 1.79
N GLU A 193 13.72 5.38 2.73
CA GLU A 193 15.04 4.73 2.63
C GLU A 193 15.16 3.84 1.39
N LEU A 194 14.06 3.19 0.97
CA LEU A 194 14.00 2.36 -0.25
C LEU A 194 14.21 3.17 -1.54
N LYS A 195 14.08 4.49 -1.51
CA LYS A 195 14.36 5.35 -2.66
C LYS A 195 15.81 5.19 -3.13
N ASN A 196 16.75 5.03 -2.21
CA ASN A 196 18.17 4.87 -2.53
C ASN A 196 18.42 3.58 -3.35
N GLU A 197 17.60 2.54 -3.16
CA GLU A 197 17.69 1.31 -3.94
C GLU A 197 17.22 1.49 -5.38
N CYS A 198 16.34 2.47 -5.64
CA CYS A 198 15.97 2.86 -6.99
C CYS A 198 17.13 3.53 -7.74
N GLU A 199 17.91 4.34 -7.06
CA GLU A 199 18.99 5.13 -7.64
C GLU A 199 20.21 4.26 -7.98
N ASN A 200 20.40 3.16 -7.23
CA ASN A 200 21.51 2.21 -7.41
C ASN A 200 21.16 1.07 -8.38
N SER A 201 20.00 1.11 -9.05
CA SER A 201 19.46 0.03 -9.88
C SER A 201 19.17 0.51 -11.29
#